data_5e7b654fa92276a48706b535dc4910c3
#
_entry.id   5e7b654fa92276a48706b535dc4910c3
#
_cell.length_a   1.000
_cell.length_b   1.000
_cell.length_c   1.000
_cell.angle_alpha   90.00
_cell.angle_beta   90.00
_cell.angle_gamma   90.00
#
_symmetry.space_group_name_H-M   'P 1'
#
loop_
_entity.id
_entity.type
_entity.pdbx_description
1 polymer ?
#
loop_
_entity_poly.entity_id
_entity_poly.type
_entity_poly.pdbx_seq_one_letter_code
_entity_poly.pdbx_strand_id
1 'polypeptide(L)'
;ISQFSRFLTGIEIHPKAKIGKNLFIDHGMGVVIGETSEIGDNVTIYHNVTLGGISPSINSNEQRDIKRHPTLEDNVVIGSGAQILGPITIAKNSLIGSNSVVTKNVSEKSGMAGSPAKKVGDASKGFKPYAVTGEEKEQ
;
A
#
# COMPACT_ATOMS: atom_id res chain seq x y z
N ILE A 1 1.48 19.28 -11.31
CA ILE A 1 2.67 18.41 -11.24
C ILE A 1 2.26 16.93 -11.09
N SER A 2 1.40 16.60 -10.14
CA SER A 2 1.00 15.19 -9.95
C SER A 2 0.24 14.61 -11.14
N GLN A 3 -0.62 15.39 -11.80
CA GLN A 3 -1.32 14.94 -13.01
C GLN A 3 -0.38 14.73 -14.20
N PHE A 4 0.64 15.57 -14.32
CA PHE A 4 1.65 15.42 -15.34
C PHE A 4 2.50 14.16 -15.09
N SER A 5 2.88 13.91 -13.83
CA SER A 5 3.58 12.70 -13.45
C SER A 5 2.74 11.45 -13.70
N ARG A 6 1.46 11.49 -13.41
CA ARG A 6 0.52 10.41 -13.72
C ARG A 6 0.47 10.10 -15.21
N PHE A 7 0.41 11.12 -16.04
CA PHE A 7 0.41 10.97 -17.50
C PHE A 7 1.68 10.26 -17.99
N LEU A 8 2.85 10.61 -17.43
CA LEU A 8 4.13 10.01 -17.84
C LEU A 8 4.37 8.62 -17.27
N THR A 9 3.94 8.38 -16.04
CA THR A 9 4.34 7.18 -15.29
C THR A 9 3.20 6.18 -15.05
N GLY A 10 1.95 6.62 -15.19
CA GLY A 10 0.79 5.81 -14.78
C GLY A 10 0.61 5.70 -13.27
N ILE A 11 1.36 6.46 -12.49
CA ILE A 11 1.31 6.48 -11.02
C ILE A 11 0.67 7.78 -10.56
N GLU A 12 -0.33 7.68 -9.69
CA GLU A 12 -0.99 8.83 -9.09
C GLU A 12 -0.72 8.85 -7.59
N ILE A 13 0.05 9.85 -7.13
CA ILE A 13 0.33 10.08 -5.72
C ILE A 13 -0.20 11.47 -5.37
N HIS A 14 -1.15 11.53 -4.43
CA HIS A 14 -1.67 12.82 -3.99
C HIS A 14 -0.58 13.61 -3.28
N PRO A 15 -0.42 14.92 -3.56
CA PRO A 15 0.65 15.72 -2.98
C PRO A 15 0.65 15.81 -1.46
N LYS A 16 -0.50 15.60 -0.82
CA LYS A 16 -0.63 15.62 0.64
C LYS A 16 -0.30 14.29 1.31
N ALA A 17 -0.14 13.21 0.56
CA ALA A 17 0.25 11.93 1.12
C ALA A 17 1.60 12.04 1.83
N LYS A 18 1.71 11.41 3.00
CA LYS A 18 2.94 11.40 3.78
C LYS A 18 3.72 10.12 3.49
N ILE A 19 4.93 10.27 3.00
CA ILE A 19 5.76 9.14 2.59
C ILE A 19 7.09 9.20 3.31
N GLY A 20 7.43 8.09 3.97
CA GLY A 20 8.73 7.93 4.64
C GLY A 20 9.89 7.67 3.68
N LYS A 21 10.95 7.09 4.18
CA LYS A 21 12.18 6.83 3.43
C LYS A 21 12.10 5.52 2.66
N ASN A 22 12.76 5.48 1.50
CA ASN A 22 12.97 4.25 0.72
C ASN A 22 11.66 3.58 0.28
N LEU A 23 10.66 4.35 -0.13
CA LEU A 23 9.50 3.78 -0.80
C LEU A 23 9.95 3.20 -2.14
N PHE A 24 9.70 1.92 -2.35
CA PHE A 24 9.95 1.24 -3.61
C PHE A 24 8.65 0.87 -4.30
N ILE A 25 8.45 1.38 -5.51
CA ILE A 25 7.29 1.04 -6.33
C ILE A 25 7.80 0.25 -7.52
N ASP A 26 7.44 -1.03 -7.60
CA ASP A 26 7.87 -1.92 -8.66
C ASP A 26 6.82 -1.96 -9.78
N HIS A 27 7.25 -1.80 -11.01
CA HIS A 27 6.45 -1.63 -12.22
C HIS A 27 5.59 -0.37 -12.24
N GLY A 28 4.94 -0.02 -11.20
CA GLY A 28 4.29 1.25 -10.92
C GLY A 28 2.98 1.56 -11.63
N MET A 29 2.70 1.00 -12.78
CA MET A 29 1.48 1.31 -13.54
C MET A 29 0.22 1.06 -12.71
N GLY A 30 -0.69 2.03 -12.71
CA GLY A 30 -1.97 1.92 -12.02
C GLY A 30 -1.92 2.08 -10.52
N VAL A 31 -0.78 2.46 -9.93
CA VAL A 31 -0.69 2.76 -8.49
C VAL A 31 -1.41 4.08 -8.21
N VAL A 32 -2.28 4.05 -7.19
CA VAL A 32 -2.99 5.23 -6.71
C VAL A 32 -2.80 5.35 -5.20
N ILE A 33 -2.26 6.46 -4.75
CA ILE A 33 -2.06 6.77 -3.34
C ILE A 33 -2.89 8.00 -2.97
N GLY A 34 -3.91 7.81 -2.14
CA GLY A 34 -4.87 8.82 -1.76
C GLY A 34 -4.32 9.90 -0.83
N GLU A 35 -5.05 10.99 -0.71
CA GLU A 35 -4.65 12.24 -0.04
C GLU A 35 -4.18 12.04 1.41
N THR A 36 -4.90 11.26 2.20
CA THR A 36 -4.60 11.09 3.63
C THR A 36 -3.79 9.84 3.92
N SER A 37 -3.23 9.19 2.90
CA SER A 37 -2.36 8.04 3.07
C SER A 37 -1.08 8.41 3.82
N GLU A 38 -0.64 7.50 4.66
CA GLU A 38 0.64 7.57 5.36
C GLU A 38 1.43 6.30 5.09
N ILE A 39 2.66 6.46 4.64
CA ILE A 39 3.54 5.34 4.30
C ILE A 39 4.81 5.47 5.11
N GLY A 40 5.12 4.44 5.88
CA GLY A 40 6.34 4.37 6.67
C GLY A 40 7.60 4.16 5.83
N ASP A 41 8.66 3.69 6.48
CA ASP A 41 9.96 3.49 5.84
C ASP A 41 10.07 2.09 5.21
N ASN A 42 10.82 1.97 4.13
CA ASN A 42 11.13 0.70 3.46
C ASN A 42 9.89 -0.08 3.03
N VAL A 43 8.87 0.60 2.57
CA VAL A 43 7.64 -0.01 2.05
C VAL A 43 7.82 -0.35 0.58
N THR A 44 7.32 -1.51 0.17
CA THR A 44 7.31 -1.95 -1.23
C THR A 44 5.88 -2.05 -1.73
N ILE A 45 5.60 -1.43 -2.87
CA ILE A 45 4.29 -1.44 -3.52
C ILE A 45 4.46 -1.89 -4.96
N TYR A 46 3.68 -2.88 -5.37
CA TYR A 46 3.66 -3.34 -6.76
C TYR A 46 2.61 -2.58 -7.58
N HIS A 47 2.55 -2.89 -8.87
CA HIS A 47 1.64 -2.22 -9.80
C HIS A 47 0.15 -2.46 -9.46
N ASN A 48 -0.70 -1.56 -9.93
CA ASN A 48 -2.16 -1.60 -9.74
C ASN A 48 -2.63 -1.62 -8.27
N VAL A 49 -1.79 -1.19 -7.34
CA VAL A 49 -2.17 -1.07 -5.93
C VAL A 49 -2.90 0.26 -5.70
N THR A 50 -4.00 0.19 -4.98
CA THR A 50 -4.75 1.37 -4.57
C THR A 50 -4.75 1.52 -3.05
N LEU A 51 -4.32 2.68 -2.57
CA LEU A 51 -4.55 3.13 -1.19
C LEU A 51 -5.70 4.13 -1.25
N GLY A 52 -6.91 3.66 -1.03
CA GLY A 52 -8.14 4.38 -1.31
C GLY A 52 -9.07 4.55 -0.11
N GLY A 53 -10.17 5.26 -0.34
CA GLY A 53 -11.29 5.33 0.59
C GLY A 53 -12.29 4.21 0.33
N ILE A 54 -13.13 3.88 1.32
CA ILE A 54 -14.12 2.81 1.19
C ILE A 54 -15.32 3.24 0.34
N SER A 55 -15.80 4.45 0.55
CA SER A 55 -17.04 4.92 -0.09
C SER A 55 -16.83 6.24 -0.79
N PRO A 56 -17.42 6.41 -1.98
CA PRO A 56 -17.54 7.75 -2.54
C PRO A 56 -18.38 8.60 -1.58
N SER A 57 -17.91 9.78 -1.30
CA SER A 57 -18.63 10.71 -0.44
C SER A 57 -19.82 11.32 -1.15
N ILE A 58 -20.99 11.28 -0.51
CA ILE A 58 -22.15 12.05 -0.93
C ILE A 58 -21.88 13.55 -0.68
N ASN A 59 -21.09 13.88 0.35
CA ASN A 59 -20.67 15.22 0.70
C ASN A 59 -19.14 15.29 0.72
N SER A 60 -18.52 15.44 -0.44
CA SER A 60 -17.06 15.45 -0.57
C SER A 60 -16.38 16.54 0.28
N ASN A 61 -17.07 17.65 0.52
CA ASN A 61 -16.54 18.73 1.36
C ASN A 61 -16.42 18.34 2.84
N GLU A 62 -17.28 17.46 3.34
CA GLU A 62 -17.23 16.98 4.72
C GLU A 62 -16.11 15.98 4.97
N GLN A 63 -15.57 15.37 3.91
CA GLN A 63 -14.47 14.41 4.02
C GLN A 63 -13.10 15.05 3.80
N ARG A 64 -13.04 16.33 3.47
CA ARG A 64 -11.77 17.04 3.42
C ARG A 64 -11.14 17.05 4.82
N ASP A 65 -9.84 16.81 4.88
CA ASP A 65 -9.04 16.84 6.10
C ASP A 65 -9.38 15.72 7.12
N ILE A 66 -10.28 14.80 6.76
CA ILE A 66 -10.54 13.61 7.58
C ILE A 66 -9.69 12.45 7.05
N LYS A 67 -9.03 11.74 7.97
CA LYS A 67 -8.31 10.52 7.63
C LYS A 67 -9.27 9.51 7.01
N ARG A 68 -9.09 9.17 5.73
CA ARG A 68 -9.93 8.21 5.00
C ARG A 68 -9.13 7.21 4.17
N HIS A 69 -7.83 7.38 4.12
CA HIS A 69 -6.91 6.51 3.38
C HIS A 69 -6.00 5.73 4.31
N PRO A 70 -5.45 4.60 3.87
CA PRO A 70 -4.66 3.72 4.71
C PRO A 70 -3.37 4.32 5.24
N THR A 71 -2.90 3.73 6.33
CA THR A 71 -1.55 3.87 6.84
C THR A 71 -0.81 2.55 6.67
N LEU A 72 0.35 2.60 6.02
CA LEU A 72 1.26 1.48 5.92
C LEU A 72 2.44 1.75 6.84
N GLU A 73 2.67 0.87 7.80
CA GLU A 73 3.82 0.98 8.69
C GLU A 73 5.09 0.46 8.00
N ASP A 74 6.22 0.48 8.72
CA ASP A 74 7.52 0.16 8.15
C ASP A 74 7.61 -1.29 7.62
N ASN A 75 8.36 -1.47 6.56
CA ASN A 75 8.66 -2.77 5.96
C ASN A 75 7.43 -3.55 5.48
N VAL A 76 6.34 -2.87 5.18
CA VAL A 76 5.14 -3.48 4.60
C VAL A 76 5.35 -3.72 3.12
N VAL A 77 4.85 -4.84 2.63
CA VAL A 77 4.86 -5.20 1.21
C VAL A 77 3.43 -5.38 0.73
N ILE A 78 3.07 -4.65 -0.33
CA ILE A 78 1.74 -4.73 -0.93
C ILE A 78 1.86 -5.35 -2.32
N GLY A 79 1.29 -6.54 -2.48
CA GLY A 79 1.28 -7.26 -3.74
C GLY A 79 0.46 -6.59 -4.83
N SER A 80 0.75 -6.93 -6.08
CA SER A 80 0.13 -6.30 -7.24
C SER A 80 -1.39 -6.42 -7.26
N GLY A 81 -2.06 -5.36 -7.65
CA GLY A 81 -3.52 -5.34 -7.76
C GLY A 81 -4.26 -5.29 -6.44
N ALA A 82 -3.57 -5.23 -5.30
CA ALA A 82 -4.24 -5.16 -4.00
C ALA A 82 -4.95 -3.83 -3.80
N GLN A 83 -6.11 -3.89 -3.17
CA GLN A 83 -6.92 -2.73 -2.82
C GLN A 83 -6.92 -2.59 -1.31
N ILE A 84 -6.30 -1.54 -0.80
CA ILE A 84 -6.25 -1.22 0.63
C ILE A 84 -7.18 -0.04 0.83
N LEU A 85 -8.28 -0.22 1.54
CA LEU A 85 -9.38 0.72 1.53
C LEU A 85 -9.76 1.17 2.94
N GLY A 86 -9.90 2.46 3.11
CA GLY A 86 -10.35 3.09 4.34
C GLY A 86 -9.21 3.52 5.27
N PRO A 87 -9.57 4.15 6.39
CA PRO A 87 -8.58 4.68 7.34
C PRO A 87 -8.03 3.57 8.24
N ILE A 88 -7.54 2.50 7.63
CA ILE A 88 -7.01 1.32 8.31
C ILE A 88 -5.49 1.38 8.39
N THR A 89 -4.92 0.60 9.27
CA THR A 89 -3.48 0.47 9.43
C THR A 89 -3.03 -0.94 9.07
N ILE A 90 -2.06 -1.02 8.17
CA ILE A 90 -1.31 -2.24 7.91
C ILE A 90 -0.05 -2.17 8.76
N ALA A 91 -0.01 -2.98 9.81
CA ALA A 91 1.09 -2.92 10.77
C ALA A 91 2.40 -3.43 10.17
N LYS A 92 3.51 -3.02 10.78
CA LYS A 92 4.86 -3.27 10.26
C LYS A 92 5.14 -4.74 9.95
N ASN A 93 5.99 -4.95 8.99
CA ASN A 93 6.47 -6.28 8.56
C ASN A 93 5.36 -7.20 8.04
N SER A 94 4.23 -6.64 7.60
CA SER A 94 3.14 -7.42 7.02
C SER A 94 3.26 -7.52 5.50
N LEU A 95 2.73 -8.59 4.95
CA LEU A 95 2.67 -8.87 3.52
C LEU A 95 1.21 -8.98 3.08
N ILE A 96 0.83 -8.17 2.11
CA ILE A 96 -0.49 -8.26 1.49
C ILE A 96 -0.33 -8.94 0.12
N GLY A 97 -1.04 -10.04 -0.05
CA GLY A 97 -0.99 -10.80 -1.30
C GLY A 97 -1.61 -10.07 -2.48
N SER A 98 -1.23 -10.49 -3.68
CA SER A 98 -1.74 -9.89 -4.92
C SER A 98 -3.26 -10.01 -5.03
N ASN A 99 -3.90 -8.98 -5.58
CA ASN A 99 -5.34 -8.91 -5.80
C ASN A 99 -6.21 -9.04 -4.53
N SER A 100 -5.62 -8.81 -3.36
CA SER A 100 -6.34 -8.82 -2.10
C SER A 100 -7.14 -7.53 -1.90
N VAL A 101 -8.26 -7.63 -1.19
CA VAL A 101 -9.06 -6.47 -0.79
C VAL A 101 -9.05 -6.37 0.74
N VAL A 102 -8.35 -5.38 1.28
CA VAL A 102 -8.16 -5.19 2.71
C VAL A 102 -8.96 -3.99 3.17
N THR A 103 -9.90 -4.22 4.08
CA THR A 103 -10.79 -3.18 4.62
C THR A 103 -10.74 -3.08 6.14
N LYS A 104 -9.87 -3.85 6.79
CA LYS A 104 -9.71 -3.88 8.24
C LYS A 104 -8.23 -3.81 8.61
N ASN A 105 -7.94 -3.34 9.82
CA ASN A 105 -6.58 -3.30 10.33
C ASN A 105 -5.91 -4.66 10.26
N VAL A 106 -4.63 -4.64 9.95
CA VAL A 106 -3.77 -5.84 9.85
C VAL A 106 -2.71 -5.77 10.93
N SER A 107 -2.62 -6.82 11.74
CA SER A 107 -1.63 -6.94 12.81
C SER A 107 -0.23 -7.14 12.26
N GLU A 108 0.79 -6.87 13.07
CA GLU A 108 2.20 -7.04 12.68
C GLU A 108 2.51 -8.43 12.16
N LYS A 109 3.40 -8.51 11.19
CA LYS A 109 3.93 -9.77 10.63
C LYS A 109 2.85 -10.70 10.09
N SER A 110 1.75 -10.15 9.62
CA SER A 110 0.66 -10.93 9.05
C SER A 110 0.79 -11.07 7.54
N GLY A 111 0.58 -12.28 7.05
CA GLY A 111 0.30 -12.54 5.64
C GLY A 111 -1.20 -12.51 5.41
N MET A 112 -1.67 -11.61 4.53
CA MET A 112 -3.09 -11.45 4.22
C MET A 112 -3.34 -11.77 2.76
N ALA A 113 -4.44 -12.46 2.47
CA ALA A 113 -4.83 -12.74 1.09
C ALA A 113 -6.34 -12.86 0.93
N GLY A 114 -6.81 -12.57 -0.28
CA GLY A 114 -8.18 -12.77 -0.69
C GLY A 114 -9.06 -11.52 -0.68
N SER A 115 -10.33 -11.71 -0.99
CA SER A 115 -11.36 -10.66 -1.03
C SER A 115 -12.64 -11.17 -0.36
N PRO A 116 -13.00 -10.73 0.87
CA PRO A 116 -12.17 -9.92 1.76
C PRO A 116 -10.89 -10.64 2.21
N ALA A 117 -9.84 -9.89 2.44
CA ALA A 117 -8.56 -10.47 2.82
C ALA A 117 -8.62 -11.08 4.22
N LYS A 118 -8.04 -12.26 4.35
CA LYS A 118 -7.93 -13.01 5.61
C LYS A 118 -6.48 -13.36 5.87
N LYS A 119 -6.13 -13.52 7.13
CA LYS A 119 -4.79 -13.95 7.50
C LYS A 119 -4.57 -15.39 7.04
N VAL A 120 -3.58 -15.60 6.20
CA VAL A 120 -3.23 -16.92 5.65
C VAL A 120 -1.90 -17.45 6.19
N GLY A 121 -1.18 -16.65 6.95
CA GLY A 121 0.08 -17.05 7.52
C GLY A 121 0.83 -15.93 8.20
N ASP A 122 2.08 -16.23 8.58
CA ASP A 122 3.01 -15.31 9.18
C ASP A 122 3.98 -14.80 8.09
N ALA A 123 3.99 -13.51 7.87
CA ALA A 123 4.84 -12.88 6.85
C ALA A 123 6.34 -12.99 7.14
N SER A 124 6.72 -13.31 8.38
CA SER A 124 8.14 -13.45 8.75
C SER A 124 8.83 -14.63 8.07
N LYS A 125 8.09 -15.53 7.43
CA LYS A 125 8.59 -16.82 6.95
C LYS A 125 8.69 -16.95 5.44
N GLY A 126 8.70 -15.95 4.63
CA GLY A 126 8.71 -16.30 3.22
C GLY A 126 9.02 -15.27 2.19
N PHE A 127 9.00 -14.04 2.50
CA PHE A 127 9.29 -13.02 1.51
C PHE A 127 10.38 -12.07 2.00
N LYS A 128 11.47 -12.04 1.26
CA LYS A 128 12.46 -10.99 1.43
C LYS A 128 12.30 -10.02 0.28
N PRO A 129 12.07 -8.74 0.54
CA PRO A 129 12.05 -7.74 -0.53
C PRO A 129 13.39 -7.76 -1.27
N TYR A 130 13.39 -7.32 -2.51
CA TYR A 130 14.61 -7.20 -3.27
C TYR A 130 15.64 -6.41 -2.48
N ALA A 131 16.75 -7.05 -2.16
CA ALA A 131 17.84 -6.36 -1.50
C ALA A 131 18.48 -5.39 -2.51
N VAL A 132 18.61 -4.14 -2.11
CA VAL A 132 19.33 -3.12 -2.88
C VAL A 132 20.82 -3.49 -3.02
N THR A 133 21.30 -4.47 -2.29
CA THR A 133 22.71 -4.85 -2.15
C THR A 133 23.09 -6.15 -2.84
N GLY A 134 22.38 -6.61 -3.82
CA GLY A 134 22.85 -7.69 -4.70
C GLY A 134 23.21 -9.03 -4.03
N GLU A 135 22.73 -9.28 -2.82
CA GLU A 135 22.85 -10.62 -2.23
C GLU A 135 21.92 -11.57 -2.97
N GLU A 136 22.50 -12.61 -3.55
CA GLU A 136 21.75 -13.64 -4.22
C GLU A 136 20.80 -14.32 -3.22
N LYS A 137 19.56 -14.44 -3.64
CA LYS A 137 18.58 -15.18 -2.86
C LYS A 137 18.88 -16.68 -3.01
N GLU A 138 19.21 -17.33 -1.94
CA GLU A 138 19.11 -18.79 -1.91
C GLU A 138 17.63 -19.16 -2.11
N GLN A 139 17.39 -19.91 -3.14
CA GLN A 139 16.05 -20.43 -3.47
C GLN A 139 15.64 -21.51 -2.47
#